data_ac65e309d99b84af60fb0776e7865f06
#
_entry.id   ac65e309d99b84af60fb0776e7865f06
#
_cell.length_a   1.000
_cell.length_b   1.000
_cell.length_c   1.000
_cell.angle_alpha   90.00
_cell.angle_beta   90.00
_cell.angle_gamma   90.00
#
_symmetry.space_group_name_H-M   'P 1'
#
loop_
_entity.id
_entity.type
_entity.pdbx_description
1 polymer ?
#
loop_
_entity_poly.entity_id
_entity_poly.type
_entity_poly.pdbx_seq_one_letter_code
_entity_poly.pdbx_strand_id
1 'polypeptide(L)'
;SNAYRTTGVDANIVNMTYKEVKTLDAGSWFSDEYVGENVPSLKEVLELTQGKIKLNIELKPADNGTALAKNTVRLIEKYNMVNDCVITSFSESVLKAVKTYNQEIKVGYILSAAYGDFYDMKNVDFFSVNAAFLSKRTIDAIHNSGKRVYAWTVNNKESIKNLTNKGVDGIITDNPVLARETIYSRDTSETIVNMIRYVFNQ
;
A
#
# COMPACT_ATOMS: atom_id res chain seq x y z
N SER A 1 -2.57 -7.94 -16.41
CA SER A 1 -1.81 -6.68 -16.64
C SER A 1 -0.90 -6.84 -17.84
N ASN A 2 -0.95 -5.88 -18.77
CA ASN A 2 -0.07 -5.82 -19.94
C ASN A 2 1.28 -5.18 -19.55
N ALA A 3 2.39 -5.73 -20.05
CA ALA A 3 3.75 -5.26 -19.76
C ALA A 3 4.16 -4.01 -20.56
N TYR A 4 3.42 -3.64 -21.62
CA TYR A 4 3.81 -2.63 -22.62
C TYR A 4 4.24 -1.29 -22.01
N ARG A 5 3.46 -0.75 -21.08
CA ARG A 5 3.70 0.59 -20.50
C ARG A 5 5.10 0.77 -19.91
N THR A 6 5.65 -0.27 -19.31
CA THR A 6 6.93 -0.20 -18.58
C THR A 6 8.07 -0.94 -19.26
N THR A 7 7.79 -1.80 -20.23
CA THR A 7 8.82 -2.63 -20.86
C THR A 7 8.84 -2.54 -22.38
N GLY A 8 7.85 -1.86 -22.99
CA GLY A 8 7.67 -1.83 -24.44
C GLY A 8 7.18 -3.14 -25.08
N VAL A 9 7.02 -4.22 -24.28
CA VAL A 9 6.58 -5.53 -24.77
C VAL A 9 5.08 -5.67 -24.65
N ASP A 10 4.38 -5.80 -25.77
CA ASP A 10 2.92 -5.99 -25.82
C ASP A 10 2.55 -7.45 -25.49
N ALA A 11 2.58 -7.77 -24.22
CA ALA A 11 2.19 -9.08 -23.70
C ALA A 11 1.53 -8.96 -22.32
N ASN A 12 0.55 -9.83 -22.07
CA ASN A 12 -0.02 -9.96 -20.74
C ASN A 12 0.87 -10.84 -19.86
N ILE A 13 1.26 -10.36 -18.69
CA ILE A 13 2.12 -11.07 -17.73
C ILE A 13 1.58 -12.46 -17.38
N VAL A 14 0.26 -12.62 -17.32
CA VAL A 14 -0.38 -13.91 -17.03
C VAL A 14 -0.07 -14.99 -18.06
N ASN A 15 0.25 -14.61 -19.31
CA ASN A 15 0.58 -15.51 -20.41
C ASN A 15 2.09 -15.75 -20.57
N MET A 16 2.91 -15.16 -19.68
CA MET A 16 4.38 -15.27 -19.72
C MET A 16 4.89 -16.22 -18.64
N THR A 17 5.95 -16.94 -18.98
CA THR A 17 6.69 -17.69 -17.98
C THR A 17 7.53 -16.75 -17.11
N TYR A 18 7.88 -17.19 -15.90
CA TYR A 18 8.80 -16.44 -15.03
C TYR A 18 10.10 -16.06 -15.73
N LYS A 19 10.66 -16.99 -16.55
CA LYS A 19 11.91 -16.76 -17.29
C LYS A 19 11.76 -15.62 -18.30
N GLU A 20 10.63 -15.56 -19.02
CA GLU A 20 10.35 -14.47 -19.96
C GLU A 20 10.17 -13.13 -19.24
N VAL A 21 9.41 -13.10 -18.12
CA VAL A 21 9.24 -11.88 -17.34
C VAL A 21 10.58 -11.34 -16.82
N LYS A 22 11.50 -12.23 -16.42
CA LYS A 22 12.83 -11.84 -15.94
C LYS A 22 13.76 -11.26 -17.01
N THR A 23 13.43 -11.38 -18.29
CA THR A 23 14.19 -10.73 -19.38
C THR A 23 13.66 -9.35 -19.73
N LEU A 24 12.54 -8.93 -19.18
CA LEU A 24 11.95 -7.61 -19.46
C LEU A 24 12.75 -6.51 -18.76
N ASP A 25 13.09 -5.48 -19.53
CA ASP A 25 13.61 -4.23 -18.99
C ASP A 25 12.44 -3.38 -18.50
N ALA A 26 12.33 -3.22 -17.19
CA ALA A 26 11.29 -2.45 -16.54
C ALA A 26 11.79 -1.09 -16.01
N GLY A 27 13.03 -0.71 -16.32
CA GLY A 27 13.66 0.53 -15.85
C GLY A 27 13.83 1.61 -16.93
N SER A 28 14.15 1.26 -18.15
CA SER A 28 14.43 2.20 -19.25
C SER A 28 13.30 3.20 -19.53
N TRP A 29 12.04 2.83 -19.31
CA TRP A 29 10.90 3.73 -19.49
C TRP A 29 10.89 4.89 -18.50
N PHE A 30 11.56 4.74 -17.37
CA PHE A 30 11.60 5.73 -16.29
C PHE A 30 12.78 6.69 -16.47
N SER A 31 13.99 6.16 -16.69
CA SER A 31 15.22 6.93 -16.92
C SER A 31 16.31 6.04 -17.49
N ASP A 32 17.24 6.63 -18.27
CA ASP A 32 18.44 5.96 -18.79
C ASP A 32 19.32 5.37 -17.68
N GLU A 33 19.24 5.92 -16.46
CA GLU A 33 19.95 5.43 -15.27
C GLU A 33 19.50 4.02 -14.87
N TYR A 34 18.28 3.62 -15.25
CA TYR A 34 17.68 2.33 -14.88
C TYR A 34 17.59 1.34 -16.06
N VAL A 35 18.34 1.59 -17.14
CA VAL A 35 18.43 0.67 -18.29
C VAL A 35 18.89 -0.71 -17.80
N GLY A 36 18.14 -1.75 -18.17
CA GLY A 36 18.44 -3.14 -17.82
C GLY A 36 17.91 -3.61 -16.47
N GLU A 37 17.19 -2.74 -15.71
CA GLU A 37 16.51 -3.17 -14.49
C GLU A 37 15.35 -4.11 -14.83
N ASN A 38 15.45 -5.36 -14.36
CA ASN A 38 14.44 -6.37 -14.64
C ASN A 38 13.26 -6.30 -13.65
N VAL A 39 12.13 -6.88 -14.05
CA VAL A 39 10.98 -7.05 -13.14
C VAL A 39 11.39 -7.93 -11.96
N PRO A 40 11.33 -7.43 -10.71
CA PRO A 40 11.69 -8.22 -9.55
C PRO A 40 10.59 -9.25 -9.22
N SER A 41 10.96 -10.43 -8.76
CA SER A 41 10.03 -11.36 -8.14
C SER A 41 9.71 -10.95 -6.70
N LEU A 42 8.58 -11.39 -6.17
CA LEU A 42 8.27 -11.18 -4.75
C LEU A 42 9.35 -11.77 -3.83
N LYS A 43 9.95 -12.90 -4.22
CA LYS A 43 11.07 -13.51 -3.49
C LYS A 43 12.23 -12.53 -3.34
N GLU A 44 12.69 -11.94 -4.44
CA GLU A 44 13.81 -10.99 -4.46
C GLU A 44 13.50 -9.73 -3.63
N VAL A 45 12.23 -9.25 -3.69
CA VAL A 45 11.80 -8.10 -2.88
C VAL A 45 11.82 -8.45 -1.40
N LEU A 46 11.32 -9.62 -1.00
CA LEU A 46 11.34 -10.05 0.40
C LEU A 46 12.78 -10.21 0.92
N GLU A 47 13.68 -10.81 0.14
CA GLU A 47 15.10 -10.94 0.48
C GLU A 47 15.79 -9.57 0.67
N LEU A 48 15.48 -8.61 -0.18
CA LEU A 48 16.06 -7.26 -0.11
C LEU A 48 15.56 -6.48 1.11
N THR A 49 14.29 -6.63 1.48
CA THR A 49 13.58 -5.76 2.44
C THR A 49 13.51 -6.33 3.85
N GLN A 50 13.76 -7.63 4.03
CA GLN A 50 13.70 -8.29 5.34
C GLN A 50 14.56 -7.56 6.39
N GLY A 51 13.94 -7.20 7.51
CA GLY A 51 14.58 -6.46 8.60
C GLY A 51 14.89 -4.99 8.31
N LYS A 52 14.51 -4.46 7.14
CA LYS A 52 14.82 -3.07 6.73
C LYS A 52 13.57 -2.21 6.56
N ILE A 53 12.51 -2.74 5.94
CA ILE A 53 11.31 -1.98 5.63
C ILE A 53 10.08 -2.89 5.59
N LYS A 54 8.93 -2.37 5.96
CA LYS A 54 7.64 -3.07 5.84
C LYS A 54 7.08 -2.96 4.42
N LEU A 55 6.33 -3.97 4.00
CA LEU A 55 5.77 -4.05 2.66
C LEU A 55 4.25 -3.95 2.66
N ASN A 56 3.70 -3.18 1.73
CA ASN A 56 2.30 -3.25 1.32
C ASN A 56 2.25 -3.94 -0.06
N ILE A 57 1.79 -5.18 -0.10
CA ILE A 57 1.78 -6.04 -1.28
C ILE A 57 0.38 -6.04 -1.89
N GLU A 58 0.22 -5.41 -3.05
CA GLU A 58 -1.05 -5.44 -3.78
C GLU A 58 -1.16 -6.72 -4.62
N LEU A 59 -2.22 -7.50 -4.39
CA LEU A 59 -2.57 -8.65 -5.22
C LEU A 59 -3.57 -8.24 -6.30
N LYS A 60 -3.15 -8.36 -7.55
CA LYS A 60 -3.97 -8.14 -8.76
C LYS A 60 -4.27 -9.50 -9.40
N PRO A 61 -5.38 -10.15 -9.01
CA PRO A 61 -5.71 -11.45 -9.59
C PRO A 61 -6.06 -11.30 -11.06
N ALA A 62 -5.60 -12.28 -11.88
CA ALA A 62 -6.16 -12.55 -13.19
C ALA A 62 -7.25 -13.61 -13.04
N ASP A 63 -6.93 -14.88 -13.34
CA ASP A 63 -7.91 -15.96 -13.33
C ASP A 63 -7.95 -16.77 -12.02
N ASN A 64 -6.83 -16.87 -11.30
CA ASN A 64 -6.70 -17.69 -10.09
C ASN A 64 -6.20 -16.91 -8.89
N GLY A 65 -7.06 -16.06 -8.33
CA GLY A 65 -6.76 -15.27 -7.15
C GLY A 65 -6.43 -16.09 -5.91
N THR A 66 -7.00 -17.27 -5.75
CA THR A 66 -6.73 -18.17 -4.61
C THR A 66 -5.31 -18.73 -4.66
N ALA A 67 -4.83 -19.15 -5.84
CA ALA A 67 -3.45 -19.62 -5.98
C ALA A 67 -2.44 -18.47 -5.77
N LEU A 68 -2.74 -17.27 -6.27
CA LEU A 68 -1.93 -16.07 -6.03
C LEU A 68 -1.83 -15.77 -4.53
N ALA A 69 -2.94 -15.73 -3.81
CA ALA A 69 -2.98 -15.52 -2.36
C ALA A 69 -2.16 -16.58 -1.62
N LYS A 70 -2.38 -17.87 -1.92
CA LYS A 70 -1.64 -18.98 -1.29
C LYS A 70 -0.13 -18.88 -1.48
N ASN A 71 0.31 -18.61 -2.69
CA ASN A 71 1.75 -18.53 -2.99
C ASN A 71 2.40 -17.31 -2.36
N THR A 72 1.69 -16.18 -2.30
CA THR A 72 2.15 -14.97 -1.62
C THR A 72 2.31 -15.20 -0.12
N VAL A 73 1.28 -15.78 0.53
CA VAL A 73 1.32 -16.10 1.97
C VAL A 73 2.50 -17.02 2.29
N ARG A 74 2.69 -18.10 1.52
CA ARG A 74 3.81 -19.03 1.72
C ARG A 74 5.19 -18.37 1.61
N LEU A 75 5.34 -17.42 0.70
CA LEU A 75 6.59 -16.66 0.59
C LEU A 75 6.80 -15.76 1.79
N ILE A 76 5.79 -15.01 2.22
CA ILE A 76 5.86 -14.14 3.40
C ILE A 76 6.24 -14.95 4.65
N GLU A 77 5.61 -16.12 4.86
CA GLU A 77 5.92 -17.03 5.97
C GLU A 77 7.36 -17.57 5.88
N LYS A 78 7.77 -18.02 4.69
CA LYS A 78 9.13 -18.55 4.46
C LYS A 78 10.22 -17.55 4.83
N TYR A 79 9.96 -16.25 4.62
CA TYR A 79 10.90 -15.17 4.95
C TYR A 79 10.66 -14.56 6.34
N ASN A 80 9.76 -15.14 7.16
CA ASN A 80 9.41 -14.65 8.50
C ASN A 80 8.97 -13.18 8.52
N MET A 81 8.25 -12.74 7.47
CA MET A 81 7.82 -11.33 7.31
C MET A 81 6.32 -11.11 7.56
N VAL A 82 5.64 -12.01 8.28
CA VAL A 82 4.19 -11.92 8.57
C VAL A 82 3.85 -10.58 9.25
N ASN A 83 4.68 -10.11 10.18
CA ASN A 83 4.49 -8.85 10.90
C ASN A 83 5.00 -7.60 10.14
N ASP A 84 5.72 -7.82 9.04
CA ASP A 84 6.30 -6.75 8.23
C ASP A 84 5.61 -6.58 6.87
N CYS A 85 4.64 -7.44 6.57
CA CYS A 85 3.85 -7.36 5.35
C CYS A 85 2.38 -7.12 5.65
N VAL A 86 1.74 -6.27 4.84
CA VAL A 86 0.30 -6.21 4.68
C VAL A 86 -0.05 -6.54 3.24
N ILE A 87 -1.23 -7.11 3.01
CA ILE A 87 -1.71 -7.45 1.67
C ILE A 87 -2.92 -6.59 1.33
N THR A 88 -2.92 -6.00 0.15
CA THR A 88 -4.05 -5.23 -0.37
C THR A 88 -4.58 -5.80 -1.66
N SER A 89 -5.87 -5.62 -1.93
CA SER A 89 -6.51 -6.01 -3.20
C SER A 89 -7.83 -5.26 -3.40
N PHE A 90 -8.22 -5.08 -4.66
CA PHE A 90 -9.59 -4.72 -5.05
C PHE A 90 -10.55 -5.91 -4.98
N SER A 91 -10.05 -7.13 -4.78
CA SER A 91 -10.85 -8.36 -4.74
C SER A 91 -11.02 -8.87 -3.32
N GLU A 92 -12.24 -8.79 -2.80
CA GLU A 92 -12.58 -9.32 -1.48
C GLU A 92 -12.30 -10.83 -1.38
N SER A 93 -12.57 -11.60 -2.46
CA SER A 93 -12.32 -13.03 -2.48
C SER A 93 -10.85 -13.40 -2.31
N VAL A 94 -9.95 -12.58 -2.87
CA VAL A 94 -8.48 -12.72 -2.68
C VAL A 94 -8.08 -12.45 -1.23
N LEU A 95 -8.63 -11.40 -0.60
CA LEU A 95 -8.36 -11.09 0.81
C LEU A 95 -8.89 -12.17 1.75
N LYS A 96 -10.08 -12.72 1.47
CA LYS A 96 -10.61 -13.90 2.19
C LYS A 96 -9.70 -15.11 2.04
N ALA A 97 -9.17 -15.36 0.84
CA ALA A 97 -8.22 -16.45 0.61
C ALA A 97 -6.93 -16.23 1.41
N VAL A 98 -6.38 -15.01 1.47
CA VAL A 98 -5.22 -14.70 2.32
C VAL A 98 -5.51 -15.07 3.78
N LYS A 99 -6.63 -14.61 4.34
CA LYS A 99 -7.04 -14.92 5.73
C LYS A 99 -7.27 -16.41 5.98
N THR A 100 -7.68 -17.17 4.95
CA THR A 100 -7.81 -18.64 5.06
C THR A 100 -6.45 -19.32 5.22
N TYR A 101 -5.41 -18.82 4.57
CA TYR A 101 -4.07 -19.40 4.65
C TYR A 101 -3.28 -18.88 5.87
N ASN A 102 -3.45 -17.61 6.24
CA ASN A 102 -2.84 -17.05 7.44
C ASN A 102 -3.68 -15.88 7.98
N GLN A 103 -4.26 -16.04 9.17
CA GLN A 103 -5.11 -15.03 9.81
C GLN A 103 -4.33 -13.85 10.39
N GLU A 104 -3.03 -14.00 10.65
CA GLU A 104 -2.19 -12.95 11.25
C GLU A 104 -1.81 -11.87 10.25
N ILE A 105 -1.68 -12.22 8.96
CA ILE A 105 -1.38 -11.24 7.91
C ILE A 105 -2.52 -10.22 7.83
N LYS A 106 -2.18 -8.95 7.98
CA LYS A 106 -3.14 -7.86 7.85
C LYS A 106 -3.53 -7.63 6.39
N VAL A 107 -4.83 -7.51 6.15
CA VAL A 107 -5.35 -7.31 4.80
C VAL A 107 -6.15 -6.02 4.67
N GLY A 108 -5.97 -5.33 3.54
CA GLY A 108 -6.64 -4.07 3.23
C GLY A 108 -7.46 -4.16 1.94
N TYR A 109 -8.70 -3.69 1.98
CA TYR A 109 -9.52 -3.58 0.79
C TYR A 109 -9.28 -2.24 0.10
N ILE A 110 -9.02 -2.28 -1.21
CA ILE A 110 -8.76 -1.06 -2.00
C ILE A 110 -10.07 -0.55 -2.58
N LEU A 111 -10.36 0.73 -2.37
CA LEU A 111 -11.56 1.42 -2.83
C LEU A 111 -11.21 2.59 -3.74
N SER A 112 -11.65 2.53 -5.01
CA SER A 112 -11.59 3.67 -5.93
C SER A 112 -12.61 4.75 -5.60
N ALA A 113 -13.73 4.36 -4.97
CA ALA A 113 -14.80 5.23 -4.50
C ALA A 113 -15.36 4.69 -3.18
N ALA A 114 -15.68 5.58 -2.25
CA ALA A 114 -16.17 5.22 -0.92
C ALA A 114 -17.66 5.58 -0.79
N TYR A 115 -18.52 4.64 -1.19
CA TYR A 115 -19.98 4.78 -1.10
C TYR A 115 -20.60 3.67 -0.24
N GLY A 116 -21.67 3.99 0.47
CA GLY A 116 -22.40 3.05 1.33
C GLY A 116 -21.60 2.62 2.57
N ASP A 117 -22.04 1.52 3.19
CA ASP A 117 -21.55 1.03 4.49
C ASP A 117 -20.41 -0.02 4.31
N PHE A 118 -19.46 0.26 3.39
CA PHE A 118 -18.35 -0.64 3.08
C PHE A 118 -17.48 -0.95 4.33
N TYR A 119 -17.47 -0.07 5.33
CA TYR A 119 -16.70 -0.22 6.56
C TYR A 119 -17.15 -1.41 7.43
N ASP A 120 -18.32 -1.99 7.16
CA ASP A 120 -18.83 -3.17 7.86
C ASP A 120 -18.23 -4.50 7.38
N MET A 121 -17.37 -4.49 6.34
CA MET A 121 -16.68 -5.69 5.85
C MET A 121 -15.90 -6.39 6.97
N LYS A 122 -16.21 -7.68 7.24
CA LYS A 122 -15.65 -8.39 8.40
C LYS A 122 -14.22 -8.91 8.22
N ASN A 123 -13.81 -9.19 6.98
CA ASN A 123 -12.54 -9.87 6.69
C ASN A 123 -11.42 -8.92 6.24
N VAL A 124 -11.47 -7.67 6.64
CA VAL A 124 -10.44 -6.66 6.34
C VAL A 124 -10.02 -5.95 7.61
N ASP A 125 -8.74 -5.67 7.72
CA ASP A 125 -8.15 -4.98 8.87
C ASP A 125 -8.06 -3.46 8.63
N PHE A 126 -8.03 -3.03 7.37
CA PHE A 126 -7.96 -1.62 6.99
C PHE A 126 -8.54 -1.39 5.59
N PHE A 127 -8.78 -0.13 5.26
CA PHE A 127 -9.17 0.31 3.92
C PHE A 127 -8.08 1.18 3.29
N SER A 128 -7.81 0.94 2.01
CA SER A 128 -6.98 1.80 1.17
C SER A 128 -7.89 2.55 0.21
N VAL A 129 -8.13 3.84 0.46
CA VAL A 129 -9.20 4.61 -0.19
C VAL A 129 -8.62 5.72 -1.04
N ASN A 130 -9.19 5.93 -2.24
CA ASN A 130 -8.86 7.08 -3.06
C ASN A 130 -9.11 8.38 -2.27
N ALA A 131 -8.09 9.21 -2.19
CA ALA A 131 -8.06 10.44 -1.40
C ALA A 131 -9.22 11.40 -1.70
N ALA A 132 -9.72 11.41 -2.94
CA ALA A 132 -10.85 12.25 -3.35
C ALA A 132 -12.17 11.92 -2.62
N PHE A 133 -12.30 10.71 -2.08
CA PHE A 133 -13.49 10.23 -1.37
C PHE A 133 -13.35 10.26 0.16
N LEU A 134 -12.21 10.76 0.70
CA LEU A 134 -11.96 10.81 2.13
C LEU A 134 -12.41 12.14 2.75
N SER A 135 -13.62 12.15 3.28
CA SER A 135 -14.10 13.17 4.21
C SER A 135 -13.75 12.78 5.66
N LYS A 136 -13.77 13.76 6.57
CA LYS A 136 -13.63 13.47 8.02
C LYS A 136 -14.67 12.45 8.48
N ARG A 137 -15.93 12.59 8.02
CA ARG A 137 -17.02 11.65 8.33
C ARG A 137 -16.72 10.23 7.87
N THR A 138 -16.17 10.06 6.67
CA THR A 138 -15.78 8.75 6.14
C THR A 138 -14.68 8.11 6.98
N ILE A 139 -13.65 8.89 7.35
CA ILE A 139 -12.55 8.45 8.20
C ILE A 139 -13.06 8.00 9.57
N ASP A 140 -13.92 8.82 10.20
CA ASP A 140 -14.50 8.50 11.52
C ASP A 140 -15.37 7.23 11.46
N ALA A 141 -16.15 7.03 10.39
CA ALA A 141 -16.94 5.82 10.22
C ALA A 141 -16.06 4.56 10.11
N ILE A 142 -14.94 4.64 9.39
CA ILE A 142 -13.96 3.56 9.31
C ILE A 142 -13.36 3.28 10.69
N HIS A 143 -12.91 4.31 11.40
CA HIS A 143 -12.33 4.16 12.74
C HIS A 143 -13.34 3.60 13.74
N ASN A 144 -14.60 4.04 13.70
CA ASN A 144 -15.66 3.51 14.56
C ASN A 144 -15.94 2.02 14.30
N SER A 145 -15.64 1.50 13.11
CA SER A 145 -15.69 0.07 12.82
C SER A 145 -14.44 -0.71 13.28
N GLY A 146 -13.51 -0.05 13.99
CA GLY A 146 -12.27 -0.64 14.50
C GLY A 146 -11.19 -0.84 13.45
N LYS A 147 -11.27 -0.18 12.28
CA LYS A 147 -10.36 -0.35 11.16
C LYS A 147 -9.54 0.91 10.89
N ARG A 148 -8.41 0.75 10.20
CA ARG A 148 -7.56 1.86 9.76
C ARG A 148 -7.91 2.30 8.34
N VAL A 149 -7.46 3.49 7.96
CA VAL A 149 -7.63 4.05 6.62
C VAL A 149 -6.32 4.61 6.07
N TYR A 150 -5.94 4.17 4.88
CA TYR A 150 -4.82 4.68 4.11
C TYR A 150 -5.34 5.41 2.88
N ALA A 151 -4.80 6.60 2.62
CA ALA A 151 -5.20 7.44 1.49
C ALA A 151 -4.26 7.27 0.30
N TRP A 152 -4.78 7.05 -0.92
CA TRP A 152 -4.00 6.94 -2.15
C TRP A 152 -4.63 7.74 -3.30
N THR A 153 -3.91 8.22 -4.31
CA THR A 153 -2.48 8.51 -4.28
C THR A 153 -2.32 9.98 -3.97
N VAL A 154 -1.49 10.35 -3.01
CA VAL A 154 -1.41 11.72 -2.47
C VAL A 154 -0.02 12.28 -2.69
N ASN A 155 0.16 13.14 -3.70
CA ASN A 155 1.47 13.57 -4.19
C ASN A 155 1.83 15.04 -3.89
N ASN A 156 0.95 15.79 -3.22
CA ASN A 156 1.24 17.20 -2.92
C ASN A 156 1.13 17.48 -1.41
N LYS A 157 1.92 18.47 -0.97
CA LYS A 157 2.09 18.84 0.43
C LYS A 157 0.78 19.26 1.12
N GLU A 158 -0.08 19.97 0.41
CA GLU A 158 -1.35 20.47 0.96
C GLU A 158 -2.32 19.31 1.24
N SER A 159 -2.48 18.41 0.29
CA SER A 159 -3.32 17.23 0.44
C SER A 159 -2.80 16.29 1.54
N ILE A 160 -1.47 16.10 1.65
CA ILE A 160 -0.85 15.32 2.73
C ILE A 160 -1.23 15.93 4.07
N LYS A 161 -1.02 17.24 4.26
CA LYS A 161 -1.39 17.95 5.50
C LYS A 161 -2.89 17.82 5.81
N ASN A 162 -3.75 18.05 4.81
CA ASN A 162 -5.20 18.01 4.99
C ASN A 162 -5.66 16.62 5.43
N LEU A 163 -5.22 15.55 4.76
CA LEU A 163 -5.60 14.18 5.09
C LEU A 163 -5.04 13.73 6.44
N THR A 164 -3.81 14.10 6.76
CA THR A 164 -3.22 13.84 8.08
C THR A 164 -4.02 14.56 9.18
N ASN A 165 -4.46 15.81 8.94
CA ASN A 165 -5.34 16.55 9.87
C ASN A 165 -6.72 15.90 10.04
N LYS A 166 -7.23 15.27 9.00
CA LYS A 166 -8.49 14.51 9.07
C LYS A 166 -8.34 13.18 9.82
N GLY A 167 -7.09 12.73 10.08
CA GLY A 167 -6.80 11.55 10.87
C GLY A 167 -6.62 10.26 10.06
N VAL A 168 -6.18 10.31 8.79
CA VAL A 168 -5.80 9.08 8.08
C VAL A 168 -4.60 8.41 8.76
N ASP A 169 -4.58 7.09 8.80
CA ASP A 169 -3.51 6.30 9.43
C ASP A 169 -2.27 6.14 8.54
N GLY A 170 -2.40 6.39 7.24
CA GLY A 170 -1.28 6.31 6.31
C GLY A 170 -1.55 7.04 5.00
N ILE A 171 -0.46 7.43 4.36
CA ILE A 171 -0.43 8.08 3.05
C ILE A 171 0.31 7.16 2.07
N ILE A 172 -0.31 6.88 0.94
CA ILE A 172 0.29 6.20 -0.20
C ILE A 172 0.59 7.27 -1.25
N THR A 173 1.85 7.41 -1.64
CA THR A 173 2.36 8.49 -2.47
C THR A 173 3.47 8.01 -3.41
N ASP A 174 3.60 8.65 -4.57
CA ASP A 174 4.74 8.48 -5.47
C ASP A 174 5.96 9.31 -5.03
N ASN A 175 5.78 10.23 -4.06
CA ASN A 175 6.86 11.07 -3.52
C ASN A 175 7.02 10.87 -1.99
N PRO A 176 7.63 9.76 -1.55
CA PRO A 176 7.76 9.43 -0.13
C PRO A 176 8.63 10.42 0.64
N VAL A 177 9.61 11.05 0.00
CA VAL A 177 10.47 12.08 0.63
C VAL A 177 9.62 13.29 1.01
N LEU A 178 8.84 13.84 0.07
CA LEU A 178 7.94 14.96 0.33
C LEU A 178 6.92 14.63 1.43
N ALA A 179 6.35 13.43 1.39
CA ALA A 179 5.37 13.01 2.40
C ALA A 179 6.01 12.96 3.79
N ARG A 180 7.17 12.33 3.91
CA ARG A 180 7.93 12.25 5.16
C ARG A 180 8.26 13.63 5.72
N GLU A 181 8.86 14.51 4.91
CA GLU A 181 9.21 15.86 5.33
C GLU A 181 7.98 16.65 5.76
N THR A 182 6.85 16.51 5.04
CA THR A 182 5.61 17.22 5.37
C THR A 182 5.04 16.79 6.73
N ILE A 183 5.07 15.50 7.04
CA ILE A 183 4.58 14.95 8.30
C ILE A 183 5.51 15.35 9.46
N TYR A 184 6.82 15.15 9.33
CA TYR A 184 7.78 15.47 10.40
C TYR A 184 7.92 16.97 10.67
N SER A 185 7.84 17.84 9.63
CA SER A 185 7.85 19.30 9.85
C SER A 185 6.66 19.76 10.69
N ARG A 186 5.55 19.05 10.66
CA ARG A 186 4.36 19.30 11.46
C ARG A 186 4.59 18.93 12.92
N ASP A 187 5.09 17.72 13.19
CA ASP A 187 5.35 17.27 14.56
C ASP A 187 6.28 18.22 15.29
N THR A 188 7.31 18.73 14.61
CA THR A 188 8.23 19.73 15.16
C THR A 188 7.50 21.04 15.46
N SER A 189 6.64 21.52 14.57
CA SER A 189 5.88 22.76 14.77
C SER A 189 4.87 22.63 15.91
N GLU A 190 4.13 21.53 16.02
CA GLU A 190 3.20 21.27 17.12
C GLU A 190 3.93 21.15 18.46
N THR A 191 5.11 20.51 18.47
CA THR A 191 5.95 20.40 19.66
C THR A 191 6.43 21.79 20.11
N ILE A 192 6.89 22.64 19.20
CA ILE A 192 7.31 24.02 19.50
C ILE A 192 6.13 24.85 20.02
N VAL A 193 4.96 24.77 19.38
CA VAL A 193 3.75 25.49 19.82
C VAL A 193 3.32 25.04 21.23
N ASN A 194 3.36 23.75 21.51
CA ASN A 194 3.04 23.21 22.83
C ASN A 194 4.08 23.63 23.90
N MET A 195 5.36 23.66 23.56
CA MET A 195 6.40 24.21 24.44
C MET A 195 6.17 25.70 24.73
N ILE A 196 5.87 26.51 23.71
CA ILE A 196 5.56 27.93 23.86
C ILE A 196 4.34 28.12 24.78
N ARG A 197 3.24 27.39 24.52
CA ARG A 197 2.03 27.45 25.38
C ARG A 197 2.34 27.08 26.83
N TYR A 198 3.16 26.04 27.03
CA TYR A 198 3.56 25.64 28.39
C TYR A 198 4.35 26.74 29.12
N VAL A 199 5.25 27.40 28.41
CA VAL A 199 6.09 28.50 29.00
C VAL A 199 5.27 29.76 29.29
N PHE A 200 4.26 30.10 28.47
CA PHE A 200 3.49 31.33 28.62
C PHE A 200 2.18 31.16 29.44
N ASN A 201 1.83 29.94 29.84
CA ASN A 201 0.66 29.68 30.70
C ASN A 201 1.05 29.33 32.15
N GLN A 202 2.32 29.57 32.53
CA GLN A 202 2.78 29.60 33.92
C GLN A 202 2.79 31.05 34.45
#